data_05fd0316f7c5f75b10e43d3eff9b841e
#
_entry.id   05fd0316f7c5f75b10e43d3eff9b841e
#
_cell.length_a   1.000
_cell.length_b   1.000
_cell.length_c   1.000
_cell.angle_alpha   90.00
_cell.angle_beta   90.00
_cell.angle_gamma   90.00
#
_symmetry.space_group_name_H-M   'P 1'
#
loop_
_entity.id
_entity.type
_entity.pdbx_description
1 polymer ?
#
loop_
_entity_poly.entity_id
_entity_poly.type
_entity_poly.pdbx_seq_one_letter_code
_entity_poly.pdbx_strand_id
1 'polypeptide(L)'
;MRSNRLPIVYFLTVFFFFILLRFAEGKVIQFDRDFNGKIDQWQHKSEKDELLKVEHDKNEDGQIDQIDIFDGHDKPIRVEVDRNLDGTVDQTQYYSKNFVLEYVEKDSKYSGVMDWREVYGPNDTVARLETDENQDSKMDVFQYFASDGHLERVEYDTSHDGKVDRWEFFEANEALILVNFDTNHDGNPDQWQYFKNSTQLKKVEYDTNFDGKADRFEYFDNFGKSVRIKDSPK
;
A
#
# COMPACT_ATOMS: atom_id res chain seq x y z
N MET A 1 -10.37 23.46 57.16
CA MET A 1 -11.21 22.66 56.21
C MET A 1 -10.50 22.60 54.86
N ARG A 2 -9.82 21.47 54.55
CA ARG A 2 -9.17 21.21 53.27
C ARG A 2 -10.13 20.33 52.45
N SER A 3 -10.64 20.85 51.34
CA SER A 3 -11.48 20.15 50.40
C SER A 3 -10.59 19.29 49.47
N ASN A 4 -10.64 17.96 49.64
CA ASN A 4 -10.08 16.99 48.72
C ASN A 4 -10.97 16.90 47.51
N ARG A 5 -10.53 17.40 46.34
CA ARG A 5 -11.11 17.09 45.05
C ARG A 5 -10.30 15.97 44.41
N LEU A 6 -10.93 14.81 44.23
CA LEU A 6 -10.42 13.68 43.45
C LEU A 6 -10.45 14.05 41.94
N PRO A 7 -9.43 13.69 41.18
CA PRO A 7 -9.46 13.89 39.75
C PRO A 7 -10.42 12.88 39.08
N ILE A 8 -11.32 13.40 38.28
CA ILE A 8 -12.18 12.60 37.41
C ILE A 8 -11.32 12.07 36.25
N VAL A 9 -11.05 10.77 36.28
CA VAL A 9 -10.40 10.05 35.16
C VAL A 9 -11.48 9.78 34.14
N TYR A 10 -11.44 10.46 32.99
CA TYR A 10 -12.25 10.13 31.85
C TYR A 10 -11.68 8.86 31.21
N PHE A 11 -12.36 7.73 31.41
CA PHE A 11 -12.20 6.54 30.58
C PHE A 11 -12.81 6.83 29.21
N LEU A 12 -11.95 7.06 28.23
CA LEU A 12 -12.35 7.11 26.83
C LEU A 12 -12.62 5.66 26.38
N THR A 13 -13.85 5.21 26.52
CA THR A 13 -14.31 3.95 25.93
C THR A 13 -14.39 4.14 24.41
N VAL A 14 -13.38 3.65 23.70
CA VAL A 14 -13.41 3.51 22.25
C VAL A 14 -14.46 2.42 21.94
N PHE A 15 -15.66 2.83 21.57
CA PHE A 15 -16.65 1.95 20.98
C PHE A 15 -16.16 1.53 19.60
N PHE A 16 -15.57 0.35 19.49
CA PHE A 16 -15.49 -0.36 18.24
C PHE A 16 -16.94 -0.67 17.79
N PHE A 17 -17.44 0.10 16.83
CA PHE A 17 -18.63 -0.23 16.10
C PHE A 17 -18.32 -1.47 15.25
N PHE A 18 -18.47 -2.65 15.84
CA PHE A 18 -18.70 -3.86 15.06
C PHE A 18 -20.03 -3.65 14.35
N ILE A 19 -20.00 -3.28 13.07
CA ILE A 19 -21.15 -3.48 12.19
C ILE A 19 -21.32 -4.99 12.09
N LEU A 20 -22.09 -5.56 13.00
CA LEU A 20 -22.71 -6.86 12.82
C LEU A 20 -23.66 -6.71 11.62
N LEU A 21 -23.14 -6.96 10.42
CA LEU A 21 -23.98 -7.33 9.29
C LEU A 21 -24.73 -8.58 9.73
N ARG A 22 -25.97 -8.40 10.24
CA ARG A 22 -26.93 -9.47 10.34
C ARG A 22 -27.25 -9.85 8.89
N PHE A 23 -26.57 -10.87 8.38
CA PHE A 23 -27.06 -11.59 7.22
C PHE A 23 -28.43 -12.13 7.65
N ALA A 24 -29.53 -11.69 7.00
CA ALA A 24 -30.78 -12.40 7.03
C ALA A 24 -30.46 -13.86 6.70
N GLU A 25 -31.12 -14.82 7.35
CA GLU A 25 -30.83 -16.25 7.18
C GLU A 25 -31.00 -16.64 5.71
N GLY A 26 -29.91 -16.51 4.94
CA GLY A 26 -29.84 -16.88 3.54
C GLY A 26 -29.63 -18.40 3.41
N LYS A 27 -29.81 -18.91 2.20
CA LYS A 27 -29.60 -20.33 1.86
C LYS A 27 -28.10 -20.60 1.69
N VAL A 28 -27.58 -21.65 2.35
CA VAL A 28 -26.24 -22.18 2.09
C VAL A 28 -26.36 -23.45 1.23
N ILE A 29 -25.65 -23.48 0.11
CA ILE A 29 -25.59 -24.63 -0.80
C ILE A 29 -24.17 -25.18 -0.72
N GLN A 30 -24.05 -26.49 -0.50
CA GLN A 30 -22.78 -27.20 -0.35
C GLN A 30 -22.46 -27.97 -1.62
N PHE A 31 -21.18 -28.01 -2.00
CA PHE A 31 -20.70 -28.72 -3.17
C PHE A 31 -19.48 -29.55 -2.82
N ASP A 32 -19.39 -30.73 -3.41
CA ASP A 32 -18.24 -31.60 -3.56
C ASP A 32 -17.79 -31.45 -5.02
N ARG A 33 -16.79 -30.58 -5.29
CA ARG A 33 -16.43 -30.19 -6.65
C ARG A 33 -15.58 -31.21 -7.38
N ASP A 34 -14.79 -31.96 -6.63
CA ASP A 34 -13.90 -32.98 -7.18
C ASP A 34 -14.51 -34.40 -7.11
N PHE A 35 -15.72 -34.53 -6.52
CA PHE A 35 -16.50 -35.76 -6.38
C PHE A 35 -15.80 -36.85 -5.54
N ASN A 36 -15.07 -36.42 -4.51
CA ASN A 36 -14.37 -37.35 -3.61
C ASN A 36 -15.18 -37.76 -2.38
N GLY A 37 -16.38 -37.19 -2.22
CA GLY A 37 -17.31 -37.45 -1.11
C GLY A 37 -17.19 -36.48 0.06
N LYS A 38 -16.34 -35.43 -0.04
CA LYS A 38 -16.25 -34.35 0.94
C LYS A 38 -16.77 -33.05 0.35
N ILE A 39 -17.33 -32.22 1.20
CA ILE A 39 -17.76 -30.87 0.80
C ILE A 39 -16.55 -29.95 0.87
N ASP A 40 -16.23 -29.29 -0.24
CA ASP A 40 -15.10 -28.40 -0.44
C ASP A 40 -15.49 -26.96 -0.81
N GLN A 41 -16.82 -26.70 -0.99
CA GLN A 41 -17.32 -25.38 -1.33
C GLN A 41 -18.68 -25.11 -0.70
N TRP A 42 -18.87 -23.86 -0.21
CA TRP A 42 -20.14 -23.37 0.35
C TRP A 42 -20.55 -22.08 -0.35
N GLN A 43 -21.72 -22.06 -0.98
CA GLN A 43 -22.31 -20.88 -1.57
C GLN A 43 -23.38 -20.29 -0.65
N HIS A 44 -23.20 -19.04 -0.25
CA HIS A 44 -24.14 -18.30 0.58
C HIS A 44 -24.99 -17.38 -0.31
N LYS A 45 -26.29 -17.53 -0.27
CA LYS A 45 -27.25 -16.76 -1.05
C LYS A 45 -28.20 -15.96 -0.19
N SER A 46 -28.65 -14.79 -0.70
CA SER A 46 -29.72 -14.00 -0.06
C SER A 46 -31.07 -14.72 -0.14
N GLU A 47 -32.10 -14.18 0.56
CA GLU A 47 -33.45 -14.62 0.42
C GLU A 47 -34.02 -14.51 -1.02
N LYS A 48 -33.41 -13.62 -1.83
CA LYS A 48 -33.76 -13.42 -3.24
C LYS A 48 -32.96 -14.31 -4.19
N ASP A 49 -32.19 -15.29 -3.65
CA ASP A 49 -31.30 -16.21 -4.39
C ASP A 49 -30.07 -15.51 -5.02
N GLU A 50 -29.73 -14.27 -4.60
CA GLU A 50 -28.55 -13.55 -5.04
C GLU A 50 -27.33 -14.13 -4.34
N LEU A 51 -26.22 -14.34 -5.07
CA LEU A 51 -24.95 -14.83 -4.52
C LEU A 51 -24.30 -13.74 -3.68
N LEU A 52 -23.95 -14.05 -2.42
CA LEU A 52 -23.33 -13.12 -1.48
C LEU A 52 -21.88 -13.49 -1.17
N LYS A 53 -21.61 -14.80 -1.03
CA LYS A 53 -20.28 -15.30 -0.66
C LYS A 53 -20.11 -16.73 -1.14
N VAL A 54 -18.89 -17.08 -1.57
CA VAL A 54 -18.45 -18.46 -1.81
C VAL A 54 -17.21 -18.71 -0.95
N GLU A 55 -17.24 -19.79 -0.19
CA GLU A 55 -16.11 -20.28 0.60
C GLU A 55 -15.56 -21.54 -0.04
N HIS A 56 -14.24 -21.69 0.00
CA HIS A 56 -13.52 -22.82 -0.55
C HIS A 56 -12.52 -23.39 0.49
N ASP A 57 -12.58 -24.68 0.73
CA ASP A 57 -11.59 -25.48 1.42
C ASP A 57 -10.88 -26.32 0.35
N LYS A 58 -9.77 -25.79 -0.18
CA LYS A 58 -9.08 -26.36 -1.35
C LYS A 58 -8.18 -27.55 -1.02
N ASN A 59 -7.69 -27.57 0.23
CA ASN A 59 -6.81 -28.62 0.73
C ASN A 59 -7.57 -29.67 1.53
N GLU A 60 -8.88 -29.48 1.79
CA GLU A 60 -9.79 -30.37 2.50
C GLU A 60 -9.37 -30.67 3.95
N ASP A 61 -8.75 -29.70 4.61
CA ASP A 61 -8.36 -29.81 6.02
C ASP A 61 -9.46 -29.34 7.00
N GLY A 62 -10.55 -28.79 6.46
CA GLY A 62 -11.68 -28.25 7.22
C GLY A 62 -11.59 -26.77 7.54
N GLN A 63 -10.55 -26.07 7.04
CA GLN A 63 -10.41 -24.63 7.11
C GLN A 63 -10.72 -24.00 5.74
N ILE A 64 -11.13 -22.73 5.73
CA ILE A 64 -11.44 -22.03 4.49
C ILE A 64 -10.19 -21.35 3.97
N ASP A 65 -9.74 -21.73 2.75
CA ASP A 65 -8.55 -21.19 2.09
C ASP A 65 -8.83 -19.98 1.21
N GLN A 66 -10.11 -19.85 0.75
CA GLN A 66 -10.50 -18.70 -0.06
C GLN A 66 -11.95 -18.31 0.19
N ILE A 67 -12.21 -17.00 0.20
CA ILE A 67 -13.54 -16.42 0.30
C ILE A 67 -13.73 -15.44 -0.85
N ASP A 68 -14.70 -15.71 -1.73
CA ASP A 68 -15.16 -14.80 -2.76
C ASP A 68 -16.40 -14.07 -2.27
N ILE A 69 -16.41 -12.72 -2.25
CA ILE A 69 -17.51 -11.88 -1.76
C ILE A 69 -18.15 -11.15 -2.93
N PHE A 70 -19.48 -11.17 -2.96
CA PHE A 70 -20.31 -10.66 -4.05
C PHE A 70 -21.29 -9.59 -3.52
N ASP A 71 -21.75 -8.71 -4.39
CA ASP A 71 -22.78 -7.69 -4.11
C ASP A 71 -24.14 -8.01 -4.78
N GLY A 72 -24.38 -9.30 -5.06
CA GLY A 72 -25.56 -9.79 -5.76
C GLY A 72 -25.36 -9.99 -7.26
N HIS A 73 -24.17 -9.71 -7.79
CA HIS A 73 -23.78 -10.00 -9.18
C HIS A 73 -22.99 -11.32 -9.26
N ASP A 74 -22.77 -11.80 -10.49
CA ASP A 74 -22.07 -13.07 -10.74
C ASP A 74 -20.53 -12.97 -10.58
N LYS A 75 -19.99 -11.77 -10.38
CA LYS A 75 -18.56 -11.53 -10.20
C LYS A 75 -18.25 -11.01 -8.80
N PRO A 76 -17.15 -11.43 -8.18
CA PRO A 76 -16.80 -10.97 -6.85
C PRO A 76 -16.37 -9.50 -6.87
N ILE A 77 -16.66 -8.80 -5.76
CA ILE A 77 -16.15 -7.47 -5.45
C ILE A 77 -14.90 -7.52 -4.57
N ARG A 78 -14.71 -8.63 -3.86
CA ARG A 78 -13.52 -8.90 -3.04
C ARG A 78 -13.24 -10.39 -3.00
N VAL A 79 -11.94 -10.75 -3.05
CA VAL A 79 -11.48 -12.14 -2.87
C VAL A 79 -10.41 -12.16 -1.78
N GLU A 80 -10.59 -12.99 -0.77
CA GLU A 80 -9.66 -13.22 0.33
C GLU A 80 -9.03 -14.61 0.15
N VAL A 81 -7.71 -14.73 0.33
CA VAL A 81 -6.98 -15.97 0.11
C VAL A 81 -5.98 -16.20 1.25
N ASP A 82 -6.04 -17.36 1.86
CA ASP A 82 -4.99 -17.95 2.68
C ASP A 82 -4.05 -18.72 1.74
N ARG A 83 -2.86 -18.19 1.50
CA ARG A 83 -1.93 -18.71 0.50
C ARG A 83 -1.03 -19.80 1.07
N ASN A 84 -0.72 -19.72 2.36
CA ASN A 84 0.15 -20.65 3.06
C ASN A 84 -0.62 -21.75 3.80
N LEU A 85 -1.97 -21.65 3.83
CA LEU A 85 -2.88 -22.62 4.43
C LEU A 85 -2.71 -22.74 5.96
N ASP A 86 -2.41 -21.64 6.64
CA ASP A 86 -2.28 -21.58 8.10
C ASP A 86 -3.55 -21.14 8.84
N GLY A 87 -4.62 -20.83 8.11
CA GLY A 87 -5.90 -20.35 8.61
C GLY A 87 -6.00 -18.81 8.70
N THR A 88 -4.97 -18.10 8.20
CA THR A 88 -4.95 -16.63 8.16
C THR A 88 -4.96 -16.13 6.72
N VAL A 89 -5.74 -15.08 6.42
CA VAL A 89 -5.77 -14.48 5.09
C VAL A 89 -4.48 -13.70 4.83
N ASP A 90 -3.75 -14.10 3.78
CA ASP A 90 -2.48 -13.49 3.35
C ASP A 90 -2.64 -12.58 2.15
N GLN A 91 -3.75 -12.66 1.44
CA GLN A 91 -3.97 -11.85 0.26
C GLN A 91 -5.43 -11.46 0.16
N THR A 92 -5.69 -10.19 -0.16
CA THR A 92 -7.03 -9.69 -0.48
C THR A 92 -7.01 -8.93 -1.79
N GLN A 93 -7.91 -9.28 -2.71
CA GLN A 93 -8.11 -8.62 -3.99
C GLN A 93 -9.38 -7.80 -3.94
N TYR A 94 -9.34 -6.57 -4.42
CA TYR A 94 -10.46 -5.64 -4.44
C TYR A 94 -10.81 -5.24 -5.88
N TYR A 95 -12.09 -5.33 -6.20
CA TYR A 95 -12.60 -5.05 -7.54
C TYR A 95 -13.55 -3.86 -7.51
N SER A 96 -13.51 -3.05 -8.57
CA SER A 96 -14.44 -1.95 -8.80
C SER A 96 -15.86 -2.45 -9.06
N LYS A 97 -16.82 -1.52 -9.08
CA LYS A 97 -18.20 -1.82 -9.49
C LYS A 97 -18.33 -2.34 -10.94
N ASN A 98 -17.30 -2.12 -11.77
CA ASN A 98 -17.22 -2.65 -13.13
C ASN A 98 -16.44 -3.97 -13.19
N PHE A 99 -16.12 -4.58 -12.02
CA PHE A 99 -15.38 -5.84 -11.88
C PHE A 99 -13.96 -5.79 -12.49
N VAL A 100 -13.34 -4.62 -12.46
CA VAL A 100 -11.93 -4.42 -12.78
C VAL A 100 -11.15 -4.50 -11.48
N LEU A 101 -10.03 -5.22 -11.46
CA LEU A 101 -9.14 -5.30 -10.30
C LEU A 101 -8.58 -3.90 -10.01
N GLU A 102 -8.83 -3.39 -8.80
CA GLU A 102 -8.35 -2.07 -8.37
C GLU A 102 -7.03 -2.18 -7.63
N TYR A 103 -6.96 -3.08 -6.65
CA TYR A 103 -5.72 -3.33 -5.92
C TYR A 103 -5.71 -4.71 -5.25
N VAL A 104 -4.52 -5.18 -4.93
CA VAL A 104 -4.26 -6.40 -4.16
C VAL A 104 -3.41 -6.04 -2.96
N GLU A 105 -3.84 -6.45 -1.78
CA GLU A 105 -3.03 -6.42 -0.55
C GLU A 105 -2.49 -7.80 -0.25
N LYS A 106 -1.25 -7.88 0.26
CA LYS A 106 -0.59 -9.13 0.62
C LYS A 106 0.16 -8.97 1.94
N ASP A 107 0.09 -9.98 2.78
CA ASP A 107 1.09 -10.26 3.80
C ASP A 107 2.22 -11.07 3.13
N SER A 108 3.26 -10.39 2.68
CA SER A 108 4.34 -11.02 1.91
C SER A 108 5.26 -11.88 2.78
N LYS A 109 5.24 -11.63 4.08
CA LYS A 109 6.10 -12.26 5.09
C LYS A 109 5.35 -13.25 5.99
N TYR A 110 4.04 -13.40 5.82
CA TYR A 110 3.18 -14.23 6.68
C TYR A 110 3.30 -13.88 8.17
N SER A 111 3.30 -12.58 8.44
CA SER A 111 3.48 -12.01 9.78
C SER A 111 2.16 -11.61 10.47
N GLY A 112 1.05 -11.66 9.73
CA GLY A 112 -0.25 -11.13 10.12
C GLY A 112 -0.42 -9.65 9.78
N VAL A 113 0.54 -9.04 9.08
CA VAL A 113 0.49 -7.64 8.64
C VAL A 113 0.50 -7.60 7.12
N MET A 114 -0.48 -6.90 6.51
CA MET A 114 -0.48 -6.64 5.06
C MET A 114 0.60 -5.60 4.75
N ASP A 115 1.76 -6.07 4.29
CA ASP A 115 2.98 -5.28 4.08
C ASP A 115 3.25 -4.91 2.60
N TRP A 116 2.31 -5.27 1.70
CA TRP A 116 2.46 -5.10 0.27
C TRP A 116 1.13 -4.76 -0.37
N ARG A 117 1.08 -3.72 -1.21
CA ARG A 117 -0.10 -3.37 -2.00
C ARG A 117 0.26 -3.07 -3.44
N GLU A 118 -0.39 -3.75 -4.38
CA GLU A 118 -0.34 -3.48 -5.81
C GLU A 118 -1.60 -2.74 -6.25
N VAL A 119 -1.47 -1.54 -6.79
CA VAL A 119 -2.59 -0.75 -7.34
C VAL A 119 -2.55 -0.85 -8.86
N TYR A 120 -3.64 -1.25 -9.45
CA TYR A 120 -3.75 -1.49 -10.89
C TYR A 120 -4.31 -0.27 -11.62
N GLY A 121 -3.73 0.02 -12.78
CA GLY A 121 -4.18 1.04 -13.71
C GLY A 121 -5.00 0.46 -14.86
N PRO A 122 -5.26 1.25 -15.88
CA PRO A 122 -5.90 0.76 -17.11
C PRO A 122 -5.12 -0.41 -17.72
N ASN A 123 -5.83 -1.38 -18.30
CA ASN A 123 -5.28 -2.58 -18.94
C ASN A 123 -4.64 -3.60 -17.97
N ASP A 124 -5.07 -3.61 -16.70
CA ASP A 124 -4.60 -4.54 -15.67
C ASP A 124 -3.08 -4.49 -15.44
N THR A 125 -2.46 -3.33 -15.69
CA THR A 125 -1.05 -3.09 -15.39
C THR A 125 -0.89 -2.48 -14.01
N VAL A 126 0.19 -2.84 -13.29
CA VAL A 126 0.51 -2.22 -12.01
C VAL A 126 0.89 -0.76 -12.26
N ALA A 127 0.12 0.16 -11.68
CA ALA A 127 0.39 1.60 -11.74
C ALA A 127 1.17 2.09 -10.53
N ARG A 128 0.98 1.44 -9.36
CA ARG A 128 1.69 1.76 -8.13
C ARG A 128 1.89 0.50 -7.28
N LEU A 129 3.06 0.42 -6.67
CA LEU A 129 3.40 -0.57 -5.66
C LEU A 129 3.72 0.15 -4.35
N GLU A 130 3.18 -0.34 -3.25
CA GLU A 130 3.40 0.18 -1.91
C GLU A 130 3.95 -0.93 -1.01
N THR A 131 4.94 -0.63 -0.17
CA THR A 131 5.50 -1.60 0.78
C THR A 131 5.67 -0.98 2.17
N ASP A 132 5.37 -1.77 3.20
CA ASP A 132 5.66 -1.50 4.62
C ASP A 132 6.92 -2.30 4.98
N GLU A 133 8.07 -1.61 5.06
CA GLU A 133 9.36 -2.26 5.30
C GLU A 133 9.56 -2.60 6.79
N ASN A 134 9.04 -1.74 7.67
CA ASN A 134 9.21 -1.83 9.12
C ASN A 134 8.10 -2.60 9.84
N GLN A 135 7.01 -2.96 9.15
CA GLN A 135 5.84 -3.68 9.65
C GLN A 135 5.06 -2.93 10.76
N ASP A 136 4.96 -1.61 10.64
CA ASP A 136 4.15 -0.80 11.55
C ASP A 136 2.72 -0.56 11.05
N SER A 137 2.34 -1.22 9.95
CA SER A 137 1.05 -1.10 9.24
C SER A 137 0.85 0.20 8.49
N LYS A 138 1.95 0.92 8.20
CA LYS A 138 1.97 2.05 7.27
C LYS A 138 2.93 1.75 6.14
N MET A 139 2.56 2.18 4.94
CA MET A 139 3.43 2.03 3.78
C MET A 139 4.57 3.04 3.83
N ASP A 140 5.81 2.57 3.65
CA ASP A 140 7.04 3.37 3.71
C ASP A 140 7.58 3.71 2.33
N VAL A 141 7.33 2.85 1.33
CA VAL A 141 7.86 2.99 -0.03
C VAL A 141 6.72 2.94 -1.05
N PHE A 142 6.71 3.89 -1.98
CA PHE A 142 5.70 4.00 -3.03
C PHE A 142 6.39 4.08 -4.39
N GLN A 143 6.26 3.05 -5.22
CA GLN A 143 6.80 2.98 -6.58
C GLN A 143 5.69 3.28 -7.59
N TYR A 144 5.94 4.21 -8.50
CA TYR A 144 4.98 4.63 -9.53
C TYR A 144 5.49 4.22 -10.90
N PHE A 145 4.63 3.61 -11.69
CA PHE A 145 4.94 3.07 -13.01
C PHE A 145 4.15 3.79 -14.10
N ALA A 146 4.80 4.03 -15.22
CA ALA A 146 4.13 4.48 -16.42
C ALA A 146 3.23 3.40 -17.04
N SER A 147 2.38 3.79 -17.98
CA SER A 147 1.45 2.88 -18.65
C SER A 147 2.12 1.76 -19.46
N ASP A 148 3.38 1.92 -19.84
CA ASP A 148 4.22 0.92 -20.51
C ASP A 148 5.04 0.06 -19.54
N GLY A 149 4.90 0.30 -18.22
CA GLY A 149 5.47 -0.48 -17.13
C GLY A 149 6.85 -0.05 -16.65
N HIS A 150 7.46 1.01 -17.21
CA HIS A 150 8.74 1.49 -16.66
C HIS A 150 8.52 2.28 -15.36
N LEU A 151 9.50 2.23 -14.46
CA LEU A 151 9.51 2.96 -13.20
C LEU A 151 9.72 4.46 -13.48
N GLU A 152 8.78 5.29 -13.05
CA GLU A 152 8.87 6.76 -13.18
C GLU A 152 9.39 7.43 -11.92
N ARG A 153 8.91 6.97 -10.76
CA ARG A 153 9.20 7.61 -9.47
C ARG A 153 9.14 6.62 -8.33
N VAL A 154 10.00 6.80 -7.33
CA VAL A 154 9.87 6.16 -6.02
C VAL A 154 9.83 7.25 -4.94
N GLU A 155 8.95 7.08 -3.98
CA GLU A 155 8.81 7.93 -2.81
C GLU A 155 9.09 7.09 -1.57
N TYR A 156 9.76 7.67 -0.59
CA TYR A 156 10.14 7.01 0.65
C TYR A 156 9.75 7.85 1.85
N ASP A 157 9.20 7.23 2.87
CA ASP A 157 9.13 7.71 4.24
C ASP A 157 10.31 7.07 5.01
N THR A 158 11.49 7.70 4.92
CA THR A 158 12.71 7.12 5.54
C THR A 158 12.75 7.32 7.05
N SER A 159 11.95 8.24 7.55
CA SER A 159 11.81 8.54 8.99
C SER A 159 10.74 7.70 9.69
N HIS A 160 9.87 7.03 8.92
CA HIS A 160 8.70 6.26 9.37
C HIS A 160 7.71 7.08 10.23
N ASP A 161 7.57 8.37 9.92
CA ASP A 161 6.63 9.25 10.61
C ASP A 161 5.25 9.33 9.92
N GLY A 162 5.10 8.67 8.78
CA GLY A 162 3.91 8.65 7.93
C GLY A 162 3.92 9.74 6.85
N LYS A 163 5.09 10.38 6.61
CA LYS A 163 5.27 11.37 5.54
C LYS A 163 6.47 11.02 4.68
N VAL A 164 6.28 11.19 3.37
CA VAL A 164 7.37 11.03 2.41
C VAL A 164 8.41 12.14 2.62
N ASP A 165 9.70 11.76 2.74
CA ASP A 165 10.83 12.66 2.93
C ASP A 165 11.93 12.53 1.86
N ARG A 166 11.78 11.56 0.92
CA ARG A 166 12.68 11.37 -0.21
C ARG A 166 11.92 10.96 -1.45
N TRP A 167 12.28 11.54 -2.62
CA TRP A 167 11.69 11.25 -3.94
C TRP A 167 12.79 10.97 -4.94
N GLU A 168 12.70 9.87 -5.67
CA GLU A 168 13.59 9.50 -6.77
C GLU A 168 12.82 9.53 -8.09
N PHE A 169 13.42 10.11 -9.14
CA PHE A 169 12.81 10.22 -10.45
C PHE A 169 13.68 9.55 -11.50
N PHE A 170 13.06 8.83 -12.41
CA PHE A 170 13.72 7.99 -13.41
C PHE A 170 13.29 8.40 -14.82
N GLU A 171 14.20 8.21 -15.79
CA GLU A 171 13.86 8.23 -17.21
C GLU A 171 13.30 6.88 -17.65
N ALA A 172 12.69 6.83 -18.86
CA ALA A 172 12.10 5.61 -19.43
C ALA A 172 13.09 4.42 -19.59
N ASN A 173 14.39 4.66 -19.55
CA ASN A 173 15.43 3.63 -19.52
C ASN A 173 15.85 3.23 -18.10
N GLU A 174 15.05 3.58 -17.09
CA GLU A 174 15.27 3.35 -15.66
C GLU A 174 16.52 4.06 -15.09
N ALA A 175 17.04 5.06 -15.81
CA ALA A 175 18.16 5.86 -15.30
C ALA A 175 17.64 6.86 -14.26
N LEU A 176 18.22 6.83 -13.05
CA LEU A 176 17.99 7.84 -12.01
C LEU A 176 18.52 9.20 -12.47
N ILE A 177 17.66 10.22 -12.47
CA ILE A 177 17.99 11.58 -12.92
C ILE A 177 17.92 12.62 -11.81
N LEU A 178 17.07 12.40 -10.81
CA LEU A 178 16.85 13.38 -9.75
C LEU A 178 16.49 12.67 -8.45
N VAL A 179 17.08 13.12 -7.34
CA VAL A 179 16.64 12.76 -5.98
C VAL A 179 16.35 14.05 -5.22
N ASN A 180 15.18 14.12 -4.62
CA ASN A 180 14.78 15.21 -3.72
C ASN A 180 14.79 14.70 -2.29
N PHE A 181 15.11 15.59 -1.36
CA PHE A 181 15.04 15.33 0.07
C PHE A 181 14.32 16.48 0.78
N ASP A 182 13.50 16.14 1.75
CA ASP A 182 12.94 17.02 2.77
C ASP A 182 13.76 16.79 4.06
N THR A 183 14.79 17.61 4.28
CA THR A 183 15.73 17.40 5.39
C THR A 183 15.25 17.98 6.70
N ASN A 184 14.26 18.90 6.63
CA ASN A 184 13.66 19.53 7.81
C ASN A 184 12.32 18.92 8.22
N HIS A 185 11.78 17.94 7.44
CA HIS A 185 10.51 17.23 7.66
C HIS A 185 9.27 18.16 7.70
N ASP A 186 9.27 19.24 6.90
CA ASP A 186 8.12 20.14 6.78
C ASP A 186 7.12 19.71 5.68
N GLY A 187 7.45 18.70 4.92
CA GLY A 187 6.64 18.14 3.82
C GLY A 187 7.00 18.71 2.44
N ASN A 188 8.04 19.57 2.36
CA ASN A 188 8.52 20.13 1.10
C ASN A 188 10.01 19.79 0.90
N PRO A 189 10.45 19.42 -0.32
CA PRO A 189 11.86 19.21 -0.59
C PRO A 189 12.68 20.49 -0.40
N ASP A 190 13.84 20.38 0.26
CA ASP A 190 14.81 21.46 0.45
C ASP A 190 16.19 21.14 -0.14
N GLN A 191 16.40 19.93 -0.67
CA GLN A 191 17.60 19.53 -1.38
C GLN A 191 17.25 18.74 -2.64
N TRP A 192 17.90 19.07 -3.78
CA TRP A 192 17.72 18.44 -5.09
C TRP A 192 19.06 17.99 -5.65
N GLN A 193 19.21 16.67 -5.91
CA GLN A 193 20.42 16.05 -6.45
C GLN A 193 20.17 15.60 -7.88
N TYR A 194 20.89 16.17 -8.86
CA TYR A 194 20.76 15.87 -10.28
C TYR A 194 21.85 14.93 -10.75
N PHE A 195 21.48 13.86 -11.41
CA PHE A 195 22.35 12.80 -11.87
C PHE A 195 22.48 12.76 -13.39
N LYS A 196 23.57 12.18 -13.86
CA LYS A 196 23.76 11.71 -15.22
C LYS A 196 24.05 10.22 -15.17
N ASN A 197 23.28 9.43 -15.96
CA ASN A 197 23.45 7.98 -16.03
C ASN A 197 23.38 7.27 -14.65
N SER A 198 22.42 7.65 -13.81
CA SER A 198 22.13 7.07 -12.47
C SER A 198 23.23 7.18 -11.41
N THR A 199 24.48 7.34 -11.79
CA THR A 199 25.62 7.24 -10.87
C THR A 199 26.47 8.51 -10.76
N GLN A 200 26.39 9.38 -11.76
CA GLN A 200 27.21 10.58 -11.83
C GLN A 200 26.43 11.79 -11.32
N LEU A 201 26.70 12.22 -10.09
CA LEU A 201 26.18 13.47 -9.55
C LEU A 201 26.74 14.66 -10.36
N LYS A 202 25.83 15.52 -10.80
CA LYS A 202 26.13 16.71 -11.61
C LYS A 202 26.01 17.99 -10.84
N LYS A 203 24.94 18.09 -10.08
CA LYS A 203 24.55 19.31 -9.37
C LYS A 203 23.76 18.95 -8.13
N VAL A 204 23.95 19.70 -7.07
CA VAL A 204 23.04 19.74 -5.91
C VAL A 204 22.56 21.16 -5.74
N GLU A 205 21.28 21.31 -5.50
CA GLU A 205 20.61 22.54 -5.12
C GLU A 205 20.15 22.41 -3.68
N TYR A 206 20.22 23.50 -2.94
CA TYR A 206 19.76 23.59 -1.54
C TYR A 206 18.90 24.83 -1.36
N ASP A 207 17.82 24.68 -0.64
CA ASP A 207 17.05 25.76 -0.03
C ASP A 207 17.46 25.89 1.44
N THR A 208 18.44 26.74 1.72
CA THR A 208 19.01 26.84 3.06
C THR A 208 18.20 27.69 4.03
N ASN A 209 17.24 28.43 3.50
CA ASN A 209 16.34 29.30 4.28
C ASN A 209 14.90 28.76 4.37
N PHE A 210 14.61 27.64 3.68
CA PHE A 210 13.33 26.95 3.66
C PHE A 210 12.16 27.82 3.16
N ASP A 211 12.41 28.65 2.15
CA ASP A 211 11.39 29.51 1.52
C ASP A 211 10.74 28.88 0.27
N GLY A 212 11.12 27.66 -0.07
CA GLY A 212 10.66 26.87 -1.23
C GLY A 212 11.47 27.17 -2.51
N LYS A 213 12.63 27.85 -2.40
CA LYS A 213 13.49 28.17 -3.54
C LYS A 213 14.94 27.88 -3.22
N ALA A 214 15.62 27.18 -4.13
CA ALA A 214 17.04 26.93 -3.98
C ALA A 214 17.83 28.24 -3.97
N ASP A 215 18.68 28.41 -2.94
CA ASP A 215 19.54 29.58 -2.76
C ASP A 215 21.04 29.24 -2.81
N ARG A 216 21.42 27.96 -2.76
CA ARG A 216 22.78 27.45 -2.88
C ARG A 216 22.86 26.33 -3.92
N PHE A 217 23.91 26.38 -4.76
CA PHE A 217 24.11 25.46 -5.88
C PHE A 217 25.54 24.92 -5.85
N GLU A 218 25.70 23.60 -5.89
CA GLU A 218 26.99 22.93 -5.96
C GLU A 218 27.07 22.09 -7.24
N TYR A 219 28.18 22.20 -7.96
CA TYR A 219 28.43 21.53 -9.25
C TYR A 219 29.61 20.55 -9.13
N PHE A 220 29.48 19.41 -9.80
CA PHE A 220 30.45 18.32 -9.71
C PHE A 220 31.04 17.99 -11.10
N ASP A 221 32.30 17.61 -11.12
CA ASP A 221 32.99 17.08 -12.30
C ASP A 221 32.61 15.60 -12.55
N ASN A 222 33.23 15.04 -13.60
CA ASN A 222 32.97 13.65 -13.97
C ASN A 222 33.53 12.63 -12.96
N PHE A 223 34.33 13.06 -11.99
CA PHE A 223 34.91 12.24 -10.93
C PHE A 223 34.19 12.41 -9.59
N GLY A 224 33.10 13.18 -9.57
CA GLY A 224 32.32 13.45 -8.35
C GLY A 224 32.94 14.47 -7.42
N LYS A 225 33.95 15.22 -7.89
CA LYS A 225 34.59 16.30 -7.12
C LYS A 225 33.77 17.58 -7.30
N SER A 226 33.45 18.28 -6.20
CA SER A 226 32.88 19.63 -6.24
C SER A 226 33.86 20.61 -6.90
N VAL A 227 33.39 21.26 -7.97
CA VAL A 227 34.23 22.19 -8.76
C VAL A 227 33.72 23.63 -8.69
N ARG A 228 32.51 23.85 -8.23
CA ARG A 228 31.91 25.18 -8.13
C ARG A 228 30.79 25.21 -7.11
N ILE A 229 30.80 26.21 -6.24
CA ILE A 229 29.70 26.57 -5.37
C ILE A 229 29.24 27.99 -5.75
N LYS A 230 27.92 28.19 -5.79
CA LYS A 230 27.30 29.48 -6.08
C LYS A 230 26.13 29.68 -5.13
N ASP A 231 26.11 30.79 -4.43
CA ASP A 231 24.93 31.24 -3.65
C ASP A 231 24.15 32.27 -4.45
N SER A 232 22.81 32.28 -4.32
CA SER A 232 21.99 33.36 -4.87
C SER A 232 22.23 34.63 -4.04
N PRO A 233 22.27 35.82 -4.66
CA PRO A 233 22.28 37.06 -3.89
C PRO A 233 20.99 37.14 -3.06
N LYS A 234 21.19 37.50 -1.77
CA LYS A 234 20.08 37.74 -0.82
C LYS A 234 19.26 38.93 -1.24
#